data_3917310db7b221517d9c6188526185be
#
_entry.id   3917310db7b221517d9c6188526185be
#
_cell.length_a   1.000
_cell.length_b   1.000
_cell.length_c   1.000
_cell.angle_alpha   90.00
_cell.angle_beta   90.00
_cell.angle_gamma   90.00
#
_symmetry.space_group_name_H-M   'P 1'
#
loop_
_entity.id
_entity.type
_entity.pdbx_description
1 polymer ?
#
loop_
_entity_poly.entity_id
_entity_poly.type
_entity_poly.pdbx_seq_one_letter_code
_entity_poly.pdbx_strand_id
1 'polypeptide(L)'
;YDWERGLGTCHNCDTTFQLHTYQRKGASERVYTRPVTPEQFNEVSTNVETWFGTRGISKQTLSDLQVTEGSEWMPQTSKNENTIQFNYFMGDQLINVKYRDGRKNFKLYKGAEKVFYNINSVVGYDWCVIVEGEMDVLALHEAGIKNSISVPNGATLNSNNLDYLDNCIDYLDDK
;
A
#
# COMPACT_ATOMS: atom_id res chain seq x y z
N TYR A 1 15.25 -21.05 -9.26
CA TYR A 1 14.62 -20.32 -10.35
C TYR A 1 15.47 -20.42 -11.63
N ASP A 2 14.89 -20.82 -12.74
CA ASP A 2 15.54 -20.91 -14.06
C ASP A 2 15.10 -19.73 -14.91
N TRP A 3 15.94 -18.70 -14.98
CA TRP A 3 15.65 -17.45 -15.69
C TRP A 3 15.61 -17.64 -17.22
N GLU A 4 16.37 -18.58 -17.77
CA GLU A 4 16.43 -18.81 -19.21
C GLU A 4 15.14 -19.47 -19.71
N ARG A 5 14.53 -20.31 -18.90
CA ARG A 5 13.27 -21.01 -19.22
C ARG A 5 12.04 -20.31 -18.69
N GLY A 6 12.20 -19.26 -17.87
CA GLY A 6 11.09 -18.59 -17.20
C GLY A 6 10.34 -19.51 -16.21
N LEU A 7 11.03 -20.51 -15.64
CA LEU A 7 10.43 -21.46 -14.74
C LEU A 7 10.79 -21.18 -13.29
N GLY A 8 9.84 -21.23 -12.40
CA GLY A 8 10.03 -21.15 -10.97
C GLY A 8 9.30 -22.27 -10.23
N THR A 9 9.84 -22.68 -9.10
CA THR A 9 9.20 -23.64 -8.19
C THR A 9 9.09 -23.03 -6.82
N CYS A 10 7.90 -23.07 -6.24
CA CYS A 10 7.66 -22.66 -4.87
C CYS A 10 8.18 -23.72 -3.91
N HIS A 11 9.19 -23.42 -3.10
CA HIS A 11 9.78 -24.37 -2.14
C HIS A 11 8.84 -24.73 -0.96
N ASN A 12 7.75 -24.00 -0.79
CA ASN A 12 6.79 -24.30 0.28
C ASN A 12 5.69 -25.30 -0.14
N CYS A 13 5.30 -25.31 -1.42
CA CYS A 13 4.22 -26.17 -1.93
C CYS A 13 4.61 -26.97 -3.18
N ASP A 14 5.87 -26.92 -3.59
CA ASP A 14 6.44 -27.59 -4.77
C ASP A 14 5.73 -27.30 -6.10
N THR A 15 4.88 -26.27 -6.12
CA THR A 15 4.18 -25.87 -7.33
C THR A 15 5.17 -25.23 -8.31
N THR A 16 5.25 -25.78 -9.51
CA THR A 16 6.01 -25.19 -10.61
C THR A 16 5.12 -24.21 -11.37
N PHE A 17 5.64 -23.05 -11.66
CA PHE A 17 4.96 -22.01 -12.44
C PHE A 17 5.87 -21.49 -13.55
N GLN A 18 5.24 -21.10 -14.66
CA GLN A 18 5.95 -20.43 -15.76
C GLN A 18 5.71 -18.93 -15.67
N LEU A 19 6.79 -18.17 -15.70
CA LEU A 19 6.70 -16.72 -15.85
C LEU A 19 6.42 -16.40 -17.32
N HIS A 20 5.40 -15.61 -17.51
CA HIS A 20 5.14 -14.96 -18.79
C HIS A 20 5.58 -13.51 -18.68
N THR A 21 6.09 -12.97 -19.76
CA THR A 21 6.35 -11.52 -19.85
C THR A 21 5.05 -10.80 -19.51
N TYR A 22 5.12 -9.90 -18.52
CA TYR A 22 3.97 -9.10 -18.16
C TYR A 22 3.49 -8.29 -19.36
N GLN A 23 2.24 -8.48 -19.74
CA GLN A 23 1.61 -7.69 -20.78
C GLN A 23 0.68 -6.68 -20.12
N ARG A 24 1.01 -5.39 -20.25
CA ARG A 24 0.14 -4.31 -19.79
C ARG A 24 -1.24 -4.50 -20.40
N LYS A 25 -2.26 -4.69 -19.58
CA LYS A 25 -3.64 -4.65 -20.05
C LYS A 25 -3.91 -3.25 -20.55
N GLY A 26 -4.32 -3.11 -21.82
CA GLY A 26 -4.62 -1.80 -22.40
C GLY A 26 -5.49 -0.99 -21.42
N ALA A 27 -5.14 0.28 -21.22
CA ALA A 27 -5.84 1.17 -20.31
C ALA A 27 -7.32 1.23 -20.73
N SER A 28 -8.17 0.47 -20.05
CA SER A 28 -9.59 0.75 -20.10
C SER A 28 -9.78 2.11 -19.45
N GLU A 29 -10.60 2.99 -20.01
CA GLU A 29 -11.01 4.26 -19.38
C GLU A 29 -11.79 3.94 -18.09
N ARG A 30 -11.08 3.54 -17.04
CA ARG A 30 -11.68 3.32 -15.73
C ARG A 30 -11.82 4.68 -15.06
N VAL A 31 -13.06 5.04 -14.76
CA VAL A 31 -13.35 6.21 -13.94
C VAL A 31 -13.17 5.82 -12.49
N TYR A 32 -12.18 6.40 -11.83
CA TYR A 32 -11.92 6.19 -10.41
C TYR A 32 -12.54 7.31 -9.57
N THR A 33 -13.00 6.96 -8.38
CA THR A 33 -13.37 7.92 -7.36
C THR A 33 -12.12 8.38 -6.63
N ARG A 34 -11.98 9.68 -6.38
CA ARG A 34 -10.85 10.22 -5.61
C ARG A 34 -11.29 10.57 -4.20
N PRO A 35 -10.52 10.22 -3.16
CA PRO A 35 -10.74 10.78 -1.84
C PRO A 35 -10.59 12.30 -1.89
N VAL A 36 -11.35 12.99 -1.06
CA VAL A 36 -11.19 14.44 -0.90
C VAL A 36 -9.92 14.67 -0.08
N THR A 37 -8.95 15.37 -0.65
CA THR A 37 -7.75 15.79 0.09
C THR A 37 -8.17 16.87 1.08
N PRO A 38 -8.03 16.67 2.40
CA PRO A 38 -8.34 17.70 3.37
C PRO A 38 -7.35 18.88 3.25
N GLU A 39 -7.78 20.08 3.59
CA GLU A 39 -6.88 21.25 3.65
C GLU A 39 -5.74 21.03 4.67
N GLN A 40 -6.04 20.31 5.74
CA GLN A 40 -5.07 19.90 6.74
C GLN A 40 -5.36 18.46 7.17
N PHE A 41 -4.33 17.61 7.16
CA PHE A 41 -4.42 16.26 7.68
C PHE A 41 -4.43 16.26 9.21
N ASN A 42 -5.33 15.48 9.79
CA ASN A 42 -5.35 15.29 11.25
C ASN A 42 -4.15 14.45 11.67
N GLU A 43 -3.40 14.94 12.64
CA GLU A 43 -2.39 14.13 13.30
C GLU A 43 -3.06 12.97 14.03
N VAL A 44 -2.29 11.91 14.28
CA VAL A 44 -2.75 10.80 15.11
C VAL A 44 -2.84 11.22 16.57
N SER A 45 -3.81 10.69 17.30
CA SER A 45 -3.94 10.91 18.74
C SER A 45 -2.76 10.29 19.52
N THR A 46 -2.53 10.79 20.73
CA THR A 46 -1.51 10.24 21.65
C THR A 46 -1.68 8.72 21.88
N ASN A 47 -2.91 8.21 21.89
CA ASN A 47 -3.16 6.78 22.04
C ASN A 47 -2.65 5.99 20.83
N VAL A 48 -2.92 6.48 19.62
CA VAL A 48 -2.45 5.85 18.38
C VAL A 48 -0.94 6.00 18.26
N GLU A 49 -0.37 7.16 18.59
CA GLU A 49 1.07 7.38 18.64
C GLU A 49 1.76 6.39 19.60
N THR A 50 1.22 6.24 20.83
CA THR A 50 1.73 5.27 21.80
C THR A 50 1.66 3.84 21.26
N TRP A 51 0.54 3.48 20.60
CA TRP A 51 0.37 2.16 20.02
C TRP A 51 1.41 1.87 18.91
N PHE A 52 1.75 2.84 18.08
CA PHE A 52 2.84 2.71 17.10
C PHE A 52 4.20 2.64 17.80
N GLY A 53 4.41 3.45 18.84
CA GLY A 53 5.63 3.45 19.66
C GLY A 53 5.96 2.08 20.28
N THR A 54 4.95 1.30 20.69
CA THR A 54 5.16 -0.09 21.17
C THR A 54 5.69 -1.04 20.09
N ARG A 55 5.69 -0.61 18.82
CA ARG A 55 6.20 -1.32 17.64
C ARG A 55 7.49 -0.73 17.10
N GLY A 56 8.05 0.23 17.83
CA GLY A 56 9.25 0.94 17.40
C GLY A 56 9.04 1.95 16.27
N ILE A 57 7.79 2.34 15.99
CA ILE A 57 7.47 3.35 14.97
C ILE A 57 7.33 4.70 15.65
N SER A 58 8.15 5.67 15.23
CA SER A 58 8.16 7.02 15.79
C SER A 58 7.05 7.90 15.21
N LYS A 59 6.71 8.98 15.93
CA LYS A 59 5.82 10.04 15.43
C LYS A 59 6.34 10.65 14.12
N GLN A 60 7.66 10.78 13.98
CA GLN A 60 8.26 11.31 12.77
C GLN A 60 7.94 10.43 11.56
N THR A 61 8.08 9.12 11.67
CA THR A 61 7.71 8.17 10.61
C THR A 61 6.24 8.26 10.25
N LEU A 62 5.34 8.42 11.23
CA LEU A 62 3.92 8.61 10.96
C LEU A 62 3.64 9.89 10.17
N SER A 63 4.33 10.98 10.53
CA SER A 63 4.24 12.26 9.82
C SER A 63 4.82 12.18 8.42
N ASP A 64 6.02 11.62 8.26
CA ASP A 64 6.70 11.47 6.96
C ASP A 64 5.86 10.68 5.96
N LEU A 65 5.18 9.63 6.44
CA LEU A 65 4.34 8.75 5.63
C LEU A 65 2.85 9.16 5.64
N GLN A 66 2.55 10.34 6.20
CA GLN A 66 1.22 10.95 6.25
C GLN A 66 0.14 9.99 6.78
N VAL A 67 0.47 9.23 7.83
CA VAL A 67 -0.50 8.42 8.55
C VAL A 67 -1.38 9.32 9.38
N THR A 68 -2.70 9.16 9.25
CA THR A 68 -3.68 10.00 9.94
C THR A 68 -4.67 9.16 10.75
N GLU A 69 -5.53 9.81 11.49
CA GLU A 69 -6.58 9.19 12.30
C GLU A 69 -7.90 9.90 12.06
N GLY A 70 -8.97 9.12 12.01
CA GLY A 70 -10.30 9.70 11.85
C GLY A 70 -11.42 8.68 11.96
N SER A 71 -12.66 9.18 12.06
CA SER A 71 -13.84 8.34 12.12
C SER A 71 -14.25 7.90 10.71
N GLU A 72 -14.49 6.60 10.53
CA GLU A 72 -14.88 6.04 9.24
C GLU A 72 -15.89 4.90 9.40
N TRP A 73 -16.86 4.82 8.48
CA TRP A 73 -17.83 3.72 8.46
C TRP A 73 -17.15 2.40 8.09
N MET A 74 -17.22 1.44 9.00
CA MET A 74 -16.64 0.12 8.80
C MET A 74 -17.74 -0.92 8.58
N PRO A 75 -17.81 -1.55 7.38
CA PRO A 75 -18.88 -2.50 7.08
C PRO A 75 -18.84 -3.75 7.95
N GLN A 76 -17.67 -4.16 8.45
CA GLN A 76 -17.50 -5.33 9.30
C GLN A 76 -18.14 -5.15 10.68
N THR A 77 -18.26 -3.91 11.16
CA THR A 77 -18.90 -3.58 12.44
C THR A 77 -20.23 -2.86 12.29
N SER A 78 -20.60 -2.48 11.05
CA SER A 78 -21.81 -1.74 10.70
C SER A 78 -21.97 -0.44 11.50
N LYS A 79 -20.87 0.28 11.74
CA LYS A 79 -20.86 1.58 12.42
C LYS A 79 -19.61 2.39 12.09
N ASN A 80 -19.61 3.66 12.49
CA ASN A 80 -18.41 4.47 12.46
C ASN A 80 -17.46 4.02 13.56
N GLU A 81 -16.21 3.73 13.17
CA GLU A 81 -15.13 3.37 14.06
C GLU A 81 -14.03 4.43 13.96
N ASN A 82 -13.27 4.59 15.02
CA ASN A 82 -12.00 5.31 14.93
C ASN A 82 -11.00 4.46 14.17
N THR A 83 -10.39 5.01 13.13
CA THR A 83 -9.52 4.30 12.21
C THR A 83 -8.17 4.99 12.04
N ILE A 84 -7.12 4.19 11.96
CA ILE A 84 -5.86 4.60 11.37
C ILE A 84 -6.05 4.65 9.86
N GLN A 85 -5.58 5.71 9.24
CA GLN A 85 -5.73 5.96 7.82
C GLN A 85 -4.35 6.02 7.16
N PHE A 86 -4.09 5.08 6.28
CA PHE A 86 -2.91 5.08 5.42
C PHE A 86 -3.28 5.79 4.13
N ASN A 87 -2.66 6.93 3.88
CA ASN A 87 -2.95 7.78 2.74
C ASN A 87 -2.00 7.44 1.58
N TYR A 88 -2.56 7.11 0.43
CA TYR A 88 -1.82 6.70 -0.77
C TYR A 88 -1.71 7.88 -1.72
N PHE A 89 -0.51 8.35 -1.95
CA PHE A 89 -0.24 9.46 -2.85
C PHE A 89 0.47 8.99 -4.12
N MET A 90 0.20 9.70 -5.21
CA MET A 90 0.96 9.62 -6.45
C MET A 90 1.26 11.06 -6.89
N GLY A 91 2.52 11.46 -6.86
CA GLY A 91 2.88 12.87 -6.81
C GLY A 91 2.26 13.53 -5.58
N ASP A 92 1.61 14.66 -5.76
CA ASP A 92 0.93 15.41 -4.69
C ASP A 92 -0.55 15.05 -4.54
N GLN A 93 -1.05 14.12 -5.36
CA GLN A 93 -2.47 13.77 -5.37
C GLN A 93 -2.76 12.59 -4.44
N LEU A 94 -3.76 12.75 -3.56
CA LEU A 94 -4.31 11.65 -2.76
C LEU A 94 -5.14 10.73 -3.68
N ILE A 95 -4.66 9.52 -3.88
CA ILE A 95 -5.24 8.54 -4.81
C ILE A 95 -6.20 7.60 -4.10
N ASN A 96 -5.83 7.16 -2.91
CA ASN A 96 -6.60 6.19 -2.15
C ASN A 96 -6.35 6.38 -0.65
N VAL A 97 -7.23 5.81 0.17
CA VAL A 97 -7.04 5.70 1.62
C VAL A 97 -7.37 4.29 2.07
N LYS A 98 -6.50 3.68 2.86
CA LYS A 98 -6.77 2.42 3.52
C LYS A 98 -7.03 2.67 4.99
N TYR A 99 -8.21 2.24 5.43
CA TYR A 99 -8.68 2.40 6.79
C TYR A 99 -8.46 1.11 7.58
N ARG A 100 -7.99 1.24 8.81
CA ARG A 100 -7.79 0.16 9.74
C ARG A 100 -8.38 0.51 11.09
N ASP A 101 -9.36 -0.27 11.55
CA ASP A 101 -9.93 -0.10 12.89
C ASP A 101 -9.11 -0.82 13.98
N GLY A 102 -9.49 -0.63 15.23
CA GLY A 102 -8.84 -1.27 16.39
C GLY A 102 -8.95 -2.79 16.44
N ARG A 103 -9.86 -3.40 15.67
CA ARG A 103 -10.10 -4.85 15.57
C ARG A 103 -9.39 -5.50 14.38
N LYS A 104 -8.52 -4.75 13.68
CA LYS A 104 -7.84 -5.18 12.45
C LYS A 104 -8.78 -5.42 11.27
N ASN A 105 -9.93 -4.77 11.21
CA ASN A 105 -10.70 -4.72 9.98
C ASN A 105 -10.11 -3.67 9.06
N PHE A 106 -10.13 -3.97 7.77
CA PHE A 106 -9.58 -3.09 6.74
C PHE A 106 -10.62 -2.81 5.66
N LYS A 107 -10.55 -1.63 5.09
CA LYS A 107 -11.19 -1.30 3.82
C LYS A 107 -10.38 -0.25 3.06
N LEU A 108 -10.51 -0.23 1.75
CA LEU A 108 -10.03 0.85 0.90
C LEU A 108 -11.16 1.86 0.65
N TYR A 109 -10.81 3.08 0.28
CA TYR A 109 -11.80 4.06 -0.18
C TYR A 109 -12.54 3.50 -1.40
N LYS A 110 -13.88 3.58 -1.36
CA LYS A 110 -14.74 2.93 -2.34
C LYS A 110 -14.53 3.50 -3.74
N GLY A 111 -14.22 2.64 -4.70
CA GLY A 111 -14.05 3.02 -6.10
C GLY A 111 -12.73 3.75 -6.41
N ALA A 112 -11.84 3.88 -5.44
CA ALA A 112 -10.54 4.50 -5.66
C ALA A 112 -9.61 3.61 -6.48
N GLU A 113 -8.69 4.26 -7.18
CA GLU A 113 -7.62 3.60 -7.90
C GLU A 113 -6.70 2.86 -6.93
N LYS A 114 -6.28 1.67 -7.31
CA LYS A 114 -5.31 0.91 -6.55
C LYS A 114 -3.91 1.22 -7.04
N VAL A 115 -3.08 1.67 -6.12
CA VAL A 115 -1.66 1.96 -6.34
C VAL A 115 -0.87 1.37 -5.18
N PHE A 116 0.43 1.26 -5.29
CA PHE A 116 1.27 0.90 -4.14
C PHE A 116 1.24 2.01 -3.10
N TYR A 117 1.20 1.62 -1.83
CA TYR A 117 1.44 2.56 -0.73
C TYR A 117 2.86 3.07 -0.79
N ASN A 118 3.04 4.36 -0.54
CA ASN A 118 4.34 5.05 -0.57
C ASN A 118 5.06 5.01 -1.93
N ILE A 119 4.33 4.93 -3.05
CA ILE A 119 4.92 4.79 -4.40
C ILE A 119 5.89 5.92 -4.74
N ASN A 120 5.65 7.13 -4.24
CA ASN A 120 6.53 8.28 -4.49
C ASN A 120 7.97 8.06 -3.99
N SER A 121 8.14 7.18 -3.00
CA SER A 121 9.45 6.93 -2.38
C SER A 121 10.47 6.25 -3.29
N VAL A 122 10.02 5.64 -4.38
CA VAL A 122 10.93 4.96 -5.31
C VAL A 122 11.59 5.91 -6.32
N VAL A 123 11.09 7.14 -6.40
CA VAL A 123 11.66 8.14 -7.31
C VAL A 123 13.10 8.48 -6.90
N GLY A 124 14.02 8.39 -7.86
CA GLY A 124 15.44 8.65 -7.63
C GLY A 124 16.26 7.48 -7.08
N TYR A 125 15.66 6.29 -6.97
CA TYR A 125 16.35 5.05 -6.63
C TYR A 125 16.33 4.08 -7.81
N ASP A 126 17.39 3.27 -7.96
CA ASP A 126 17.49 2.21 -8.98
C ASP A 126 16.88 0.88 -8.51
N TRP A 127 16.36 0.82 -7.30
CA TRP A 127 15.75 -0.35 -6.69
C TRP A 127 14.71 0.07 -5.66
N CYS A 128 13.80 -0.83 -5.34
CA CYS A 128 12.85 -0.65 -4.24
C CYS A 128 12.62 -1.96 -3.49
N VAL A 129 12.06 -1.85 -2.28
CA VAL A 129 11.59 -3.01 -1.50
C VAL A 129 10.07 -3.06 -1.59
N ILE A 130 9.52 -4.19 -2.02
CA ILE A 130 8.07 -4.41 -2.05
C ILE A 130 7.69 -5.34 -0.90
N VAL A 131 6.74 -4.91 -0.08
CA VAL A 131 6.24 -5.65 1.08
C VAL A 131 4.72 -5.83 1.02
N GLU A 132 4.18 -6.66 1.92
CA GLU A 132 2.75 -6.99 1.88
C GLU A 132 1.85 -5.95 2.55
N GLY A 133 2.37 -5.16 3.50
CA GLY A 133 1.55 -4.26 4.29
C GLY A 133 2.17 -2.91 4.58
N GLU A 134 1.31 -1.94 4.87
CA GLU A 134 1.70 -0.58 5.22
C GLU A 134 2.57 -0.54 6.47
N MET A 135 2.29 -1.43 7.44
CA MET A 135 3.07 -1.53 8.67
C MET A 135 4.53 -1.92 8.40
N ASP A 136 4.76 -2.76 7.39
CA ASP A 136 6.10 -3.17 7.00
C ASP A 136 6.86 -2.00 6.36
N VAL A 137 6.15 -1.18 5.56
CA VAL A 137 6.72 0.07 5.01
C VAL A 137 7.12 1.02 6.13
N LEU A 138 6.25 1.21 7.15
CA LEU A 138 6.58 2.05 8.30
C LEU A 138 7.82 1.54 9.03
N ALA A 139 7.91 0.22 9.26
CA ALA A 139 9.05 -0.39 9.93
C ALA A 139 10.36 -0.23 9.14
N LEU A 140 10.32 -0.42 7.82
CA LEU A 140 11.46 -0.20 6.94
C LEU A 140 11.88 1.27 6.92
N HIS A 141 10.91 2.18 6.85
CA HIS A 141 11.15 3.62 6.89
C HIS A 141 11.85 4.02 8.21
N GLU A 142 11.38 3.50 9.35
CA GLU A 142 12.01 3.70 10.66
C GLU A 142 13.45 3.17 10.69
N ALA A 143 13.69 2.01 10.05
CA ALA A 143 15.02 1.42 9.91
C ALA A 143 15.93 2.13 8.89
N GLY A 144 15.47 3.21 8.25
CA GLY A 144 16.23 4.01 7.28
C GLY A 144 16.12 3.54 5.83
N ILE A 145 15.31 2.52 5.53
CA ILE A 145 15.03 2.05 4.16
C ILE A 145 13.81 2.82 3.64
N LYS A 146 14.07 3.95 2.99
CA LYS A 146 13.02 4.91 2.60
C LYS A 146 12.27 4.51 1.32
N ASN A 147 12.91 3.80 0.40
CA ASN A 147 12.38 3.36 -0.90
C ASN A 147 11.63 2.02 -0.80
N SER A 148 10.76 1.91 0.20
CA SER A 148 9.90 0.75 0.41
C SER A 148 8.44 1.07 0.09
N ILE A 149 7.75 0.14 -0.56
CA ILE A 149 6.35 0.25 -0.97
C ILE A 149 5.57 -1.00 -0.57
N SER A 150 4.27 -0.91 -0.40
CA SER A 150 3.45 -2.10 -0.16
C SER A 150 2.28 -2.24 -1.11
N VAL A 151 1.86 -3.51 -1.31
CA VAL A 151 0.66 -3.80 -2.10
C VAL A 151 -0.59 -3.31 -1.36
N PRO A 152 -1.60 -2.77 -2.07
CA PRO A 152 -2.80 -2.23 -1.44
C PRO A 152 -3.71 -3.32 -0.84
N ASN A 153 -3.66 -4.52 -1.39
CA ASN A 153 -4.39 -5.70 -0.92
C ASN A 153 -3.39 -6.85 -0.79
N GLY A 154 -3.52 -7.63 0.27
CA GLY A 154 -2.68 -8.82 0.44
C GLY A 154 -2.67 -9.71 -0.82
N ALA A 155 -1.53 -10.31 -1.10
CA ALA A 155 -1.39 -11.28 -2.20
C ALA A 155 -2.18 -12.55 -1.86
N THR A 156 -3.20 -12.88 -2.64
CA THR A 156 -3.93 -14.14 -2.55
C THR A 156 -3.81 -14.89 -3.87
N LEU A 157 -3.71 -16.21 -3.82
CA LEU A 157 -3.58 -17.09 -5.00
C LEU A 157 -4.68 -16.88 -6.06
N ASN A 158 -5.82 -16.35 -5.65
CA ASN A 158 -6.98 -16.12 -6.53
C ASN A 158 -7.21 -14.63 -6.86
N SER A 159 -6.33 -13.73 -6.43
CA SER A 159 -6.48 -12.33 -6.79
C SER A 159 -5.89 -12.05 -8.16
N ASN A 160 -6.72 -12.04 -9.18
CA ASN A 160 -6.37 -11.52 -10.51
C ASN A 160 -6.24 -9.99 -10.51
N ASN A 161 -6.10 -9.37 -9.33
CA ASN A 161 -6.19 -7.93 -9.18
C ASN A 161 -4.80 -7.32 -9.02
N LEU A 162 -4.06 -7.34 -10.09
CA LEU A 162 -2.75 -6.71 -10.22
C LEU A 162 -2.84 -5.31 -10.85
N ASP A 163 -4.02 -4.69 -10.85
CA ASP A 163 -4.25 -3.37 -11.45
C ASP A 163 -3.28 -2.30 -10.89
N TYR A 164 -2.86 -2.45 -9.61
CA TYR A 164 -1.88 -1.56 -9.00
C TYR A 164 -0.49 -1.62 -9.66
N LEU A 165 -0.12 -2.74 -10.29
CA LEU A 165 1.11 -2.84 -11.08
C LEU A 165 0.99 -2.00 -12.35
N ASP A 166 -0.13 -2.16 -13.09
CA ASP A 166 -0.41 -1.37 -14.29
C ASP A 166 -0.44 0.13 -13.97
N ASN A 167 -1.09 0.49 -12.85
CA ASN A 167 -1.28 1.88 -12.46
C ASN A 167 0.01 2.55 -11.99
N CYS A 168 1.00 1.77 -11.57
CA CYS A 168 2.28 2.27 -11.05
C CYS A 168 3.48 1.95 -11.94
N ILE A 169 3.27 1.42 -13.15
CA ILE A 169 4.35 0.94 -14.01
C ILE A 169 5.40 2.02 -14.29
N ASP A 170 4.95 3.26 -14.52
CA ASP A 170 5.84 4.38 -14.83
C ASP A 170 6.78 4.75 -13.65
N TYR A 171 6.46 4.31 -12.43
CA TYR A 171 7.31 4.46 -11.24
C TYR A 171 8.28 3.29 -11.05
N LEU A 172 7.94 2.12 -11.61
CA LEU A 172 8.64 0.86 -11.39
C LEU A 172 9.47 0.43 -12.60
N ASP A 173 9.22 1.04 -13.74
CA ASP A 173 10.03 0.81 -14.93
C ASP A 173 11.49 1.20 -14.64
N ASP A 174 12.42 0.32 -14.95
CA ASP A 174 13.86 0.48 -14.66
C ASP A 174 14.28 0.31 -13.16
N LYS A 175 13.48 -0.36 -12.28
CA LYS A 175 13.85 -0.63 -10.87
C LYS A 175 14.36 -2.05 -10.63
#